data_0a5a6697f9c010d8deb9ac0dde2cead2
#
_entry.id   0a5a6697f9c010d8deb9ac0dde2cead2
#
_cell.length_a   1.000
_cell.length_b   1.000
_cell.length_c   1.000
_cell.angle_alpha   90.00
_cell.angle_beta   90.00
_cell.angle_gamma   90.00
#
_symmetry.space_group_name_H-M   'P 1'
#
loop_
_entity.id
_entity.type
_entity.pdbx_description
1 polymer ?
#
loop_
_entity_poly.entity_id
_entity_poly.type
_entity_poly.pdbx_seq_one_letter_code
_entity_poly.pdbx_strand_id
1 'polypeptide(L)'
;MKNLKKAIALVALLVGVVFTSNAQDKMSKVISLEQTKGEFTQKNLTVAPGTYVFEIANNNVGHDVGFVLVKKGQDVSKPENHIKTAYVTKAVANGKTEKSNATVLEKGEYVYFCPLNPTATDNTITVK
;
A
#
# COMPACT_ATOMS: atom_id res chain seq x y z
N MET A 1 14.89 -35.36 13.07
CA MET A 1 14.85 -34.89 12.75
C MET A 1 14.86 -34.52 12.19
N LYS A 2 14.61 -34.34 12.27
CA LYS A 2 14.46 -33.91 11.71
C LYS A 2 14.06 -33.17 11.37
N ASN A 3 13.88 -33.00 11.60
CA ASN A 3 13.33 -32.31 11.22
C ASN A 3 13.07 -31.46 11.21
N LEU A 4 12.89 -31.37 11.53
CA LEU A 4 12.49 -30.52 11.49
C LEU A 4 12.62 -29.75 11.20
N LYS A 5 12.63 -29.81 11.26
CA LYS A 5 12.72 -29.07 10.99
C LYS A 5 12.48 -28.47 10.30
N LYS A 6 12.21 -28.71 10.34
CA LYS A 6 11.93 -28.19 9.72
C LYS A 6 11.43 -27.38 9.40
N ALA A 7 11.24 -27.47 9.83
CA ALA A 7 10.71 -26.68 9.52
C ALA A 7 10.72 -25.82 9.39
N ILE A 8 10.76 -25.63 9.53
CA ILE A 8 10.84 -24.64 9.36
C ILE A 8 10.85 -23.99 8.60
N ALA A 9 10.64 -24.20 8.49
CA ALA A 9 10.67 -23.56 7.79
C ALA A 9 10.00 -23.08 7.33
N LEU A 10 9.62 -23.20 7.60
CA LEU A 10 8.99 -22.66 7.13
C LEU A 10 8.71 -21.79 7.17
N VAL A 11 8.65 -21.48 7.54
CA VAL A 11 8.49 -20.56 7.51
C VAL A 11 8.65 -19.86 6.96
N ALA A 12 8.58 -19.82 6.88
CA ALA A 12 8.84 -19.08 6.34
C ALA A 12 8.43 -18.73 5.60
N LEU A 13 7.94 -18.83 5.67
CA LEU A 13 7.70 -18.45 4.89
C LEU A 13 7.01 -17.81 4.72
N LEU A 14 6.58 -17.76 5.12
CA LEU A 14 6.12 -17.11 4.83
C LEU A 14 6.04 -16.27 4.53
N VAL A 15 6.08 -16.00 4.69
CA VAL A 15 6.25 -15.16 4.37
C VAL A 15 6.32 -14.88 3.50
N GLY A 16 6.18 -15.31 3.39
CA GLY A 16 6.21 -15.08 2.51
C GLY A 16 6.29 -15.14 1.71
N VAL A 17 5.93 -15.40 1.76
CA VAL A 17 6.20 -15.52 1.01
C VAL A 17 6.28 -15.57 0.17
N VAL A 18 5.97 -15.52 0.12
CA VAL A 18 6.23 -15.56 -0.64
C VAL A 18 6.64 -15.65 -1.55
N PHE A 19 6.43 -15.87 -1.77
CA PHE A 19 6.96 -15.91 -2.62
C PHE A 19 7.21 -16.25 -3.62
N THR A 20 6.90 -16.35 -4.02
CA THR A 20 7.21 -16.59 -4.92
C THR A 20 7.64 -16.61 -5.93
N SER A 21 7.49 -16.67 -6.28
CA SER A 21 7.89 -16.65 -7.21
C SER A 21 8.29 -16.47 -8.18
N ASN A 22 8.15 -16.37 -8.56
CA ASN A 22 8.54 -16.07 -9.48
C ASN A 22 8.87 -15.52 -9.92
N ALA A 23 8.68 -15.48 -9.85
CA ALA A 23 8.99 -14.80 -10.16
C ALA A 23 9.47 -14.18 -10.10
N GLN A 24 9.46 -14.03 -9.97
CA GLN A 24 9.83 -13.36 -9.97
C GLN A 24 10.02 -12.59 -9.81
N ASP A 25 10.15 -12.61 -9.80
CA ASP A 25 10.22 -11.72 -9.64
C ASP A 25 9.99 -10.90 -9.25
N LYS A 26 10.05 -11.01 -9.67
CA LYS A 26 9.77 -9.90 -9.10
C LYS A 26 8.69 -9.80 -8.28
N MET A 27 8.93 -9.96 -7.18
CA MET A 27 7.76 -9.97 -6.36
C MET A 27 7.46 -8.62 -5.82
N SER A 28 6.20 -8.21 -5.92
CA SER A 28 5.75 -7.00 -5.29
C SER A 28 5.38 -7.30 -3.85
N LYS A 29 5.80 -6.43 -2.95
CA LYS A 29 5.34 -6.47 -1.56
C LYS A 29 4.02 -5.72 -1.47
N VAL A 30 3.28 -5.92 -0.39
CA VAL A 30 1.98 -5.30 -0.20
C VAL A 30 2.05 -4.30 0.94
N ILE A 31 1.52 -3.11 0.69
CA ILE A 31 1.29 -2.14 1.75
C ILE A 31 -0.22 -2.06 1.93
N SER A 32 -0.69 -2.53 3.09
CA SER A 32 -2.12 -2.56 3.41
C SER A 32 -2.48 -1.33 4.21
N LEU A 33 -3.44 -0.57 3.72
CA LEU A 33 -3.92 0.64 4.35
C LEU A 33 -5.42 0.55 4.50
N GLU A 34 -5.92 0.95 5.66
CA GLU A 34 -7.33 0.90 5.96
C GLU A 34 -7.86 2.31 6.13
N GLN A 35 -9.01 2.58 5.54
CA GLN A 35 -9.72 3.83 5.75
C GLN A 35 -10.96 3.61 6.60
N THR A 36 -11.13 4.47 7.57
CA THR A 36 -12.37 4.66 8.29
C THR A 36 -12.88 6.04 7.94
N LYS A 37 -14.06 6.40 8.41
CA LYS A 37 -14.65 7.68 8.07
C LYS A 37 -13.73 8.82 8.48
N GLY A 38 -13.24 9.57 7.49
CA GLY A 38 -12.41 10.75 7.71
C GLY A 38 -10.95 10.50 7.96
N GLU A 39 -10.46 9.24 7.89
CA GLU A 39 -9.03 9.01 8.17
C GLU A 39 -8.54 7.65 7.65
N PHE A 40 -7.23 7.56 7.52
CA PHE A 40 -6.54 6.27 7.43
C PHE A 40 -6.19 5.83 8.85
N THR A 41 -6.24 4.52 9.09
CA THR A 41 -5.82 4.00 10.41
C THR A 41 -4.30 3.89 10.50
N GLN A 42 -3.59 3.81 9.36
CA GLN A 42 -2.14 3.89 9.30
C GLN A 42 -1.75 5.27 8.79
N LYS A 43 -0.89 5.97 9.50
CA LYS A 43 -0.60 7.37 9.18
C LYS A 43 0.85 7.68 8.89
N ASN A 44 1.77 6.89 9.44
CA ASN A 44 3.21 7.10 9.22
C ASN A 44 3.85 5.75 9.06
N LEU A 45 4.35 5.46 7.88
CA LEU A 45 4.95 4.18 7.57
C LEU A 45 6.40 4.38 7.18
N THR A 46 7.22 3.37 7.45
CA THR A 46 8.61 3.32 6.98
C THR A 46 8.80 1.98 6.28
N VAL A 47 9.28 2.03 5.05
CA VAL A 47 9.52 0.81 4.26
C VAL A 47 10.85 0.91 3.55
N ALA A 48 11.38 -0.23 3.10
CA ALA A 48 12.58 -0.27 2.28
C ALA A 48 12.23 0.09 0.84
N PRO A 49 13.19 0.59 0.04
CA PRO A 49 12.96 0.77 -1.39
C PRO A 49 12.56 -0.55 -2.04
N GLY A 50 11.66 -0.50 -2.99
CA GLY A 50 11.21 -1.70 -3.68
C GLY A 50 9.91 -1.47 -4.43
N THR A 51 9.35 -2.56 -4.92
CA THR A 51 8.11 -2.53 -5.67
C THR A 51 6.98 -2.99 -4.77
N TYR A 52 5.91 -2.21 -4.72
CA TYR A 52 4.79 -2.44 -3.81
C TYR A 52 3.46 -2.37 -4.54
N VAL A 53 2.51 -3.15 -4.02
CA VAL A 53 1.10 -3.02 -4.39
C VAL A 53 0.41 -2.45 -3.17
N PHE A 54 -0.38 -1.39 -3.36
CA PHE A 54 -1.17 -0.82 -2.29
C PHE A 54 -2.51 -1.54 -2.23
N GLU A 55 -2.88 -1.99 -1.04
CA GLU A 55 -4.14 -2.67 -0.81
C GLU A 55 -4.96 -1.79 0.13
N ILE A 56 -6.07 -1.28 -0.38
CA ILE A 56 -6.86 -0.28 0.32
C ILE A 56 -8.18 -0.90 0.77
N ALA A 57 -8.41 -0.88 2.07
CA ALA A 57 -9.64 -1.39 2.66
C ALA A 57 -10.56 -0.23 3.04
N ASN A 58 -11.83 -0.36 2.71
CA ASN A 58 -12.86 0.61 3.09
C ASN A 58 -13.63 0.01 4.27
N ASN A 59 -13.25 0.43 5.47
CA ASN A 59 -13.88 -0.06 6.69
C ASN A 59 -15.00 0.89 7.11
N ASN A 60 -16.17 0.66 6.51
CA ASN A 60 -17.40 1.34 6.94
C ASN A 60 -17.34 2.86 6.78
N VAL A 61 -16.68 3.33 5.71
CA VAL A 61 -16.67 4.76 5.42
C VAL A 61 -18.07 5.24 5.01
N GLY A 62 -18.85 4.36 4.39
CA GLY A 62 -20.23 4.69 4.02
C GLY A 62 -20.41 5.00 2.53
N HIS A 63 -19.33 5.11 1.78
CA HIS A 63 -19.36 5.33 0.34
C HIS A 63 -18.03 4.85 -0.22
N ASP A 64 -17.88 4.86 -1.55
CA ASP A 64 -16.65 4.44 -2.21
C ASP A 64 -15.49 5.32 -1.80
N VAL A 65 -14.30 4.74 -1.74
CA VAL A 65 -13.06 5.48 -1.47
C VAL A 65 -12.03 5.17 -2.54
N GLY A 66 -10.99 5.98 -2.59
CA GLY A 66 -9.86 5.83 -3.48
C GLY A 66 -8.55 5.99 -2.72
N PHE A 67 -7.47 6.22 -3.46
CA PHE A 67 -6.16 6.37 -2.86
C PHE A 67 -5.27 7.18 -3.79
N VAL A 68 -4.58 8.17 -3.26
CA VAL A 68 -3.63 9.01 -4.00
C VAL A 68 -2.32 9.04 -3.27
N LEU A 69 -1.23 8.82 -4.01
CA LEU A 69 0.14 8.89 -3.50
C LEU A 69 0.89 9.98 -4.25
N VAL A 70 1.62 10.81 -3.53
CA VAL A 70 2.36 11.95 -4.08
C VAL A 70 3.70 12.04 -3.38
N LYS A 71 4.74 12.45 -4.07
CA LYS A 71 6.01 12.76 -3.41
C LYS A 71 5.81 13.94 -2.48
N LYS A 72 6.40 13.85 -1.30
CA LYS A 72 6.28 14.91 -0.30
C LYS A 72 6.81 16.23 -0.87
N GLY A 73 6.09 17.29 -0.65
CA GLY A 73 6.46 18.62 -1.13
C GLY A 73 5.81 19.03 -2.43
N GLN A 74 5.20 18.09 -3.14
CA GLN A 74 4.46 18.42 -4.36
C GLN A 74 3.01 18.74 -4.03
N ASP A 75 2.38 19.54 -4.89
CA ASP A 75 1.00 19.97 -4.70
C ASP A 75 0.07 18.76 -4.89
N VAL A 76 -0.58 18.34 -3.82
CA VAL A 76 -1.43 17.15 -3.85
C VAL A 76 -2.70 17.34 -4.67
N SER A 77 -3.08 18.58 -4.93
CA SER A 77 -4.30 18.87 -5.70
C SER A 77 -4.10 18.73 -7.20
N LYS A 78 -2.84 18.60 -7.64
CA LYS A 78 -2.52 18.53 -9.07
C LYS A 78 -2.36 17.09 -9.52
N PRO A 79 -3.26 16.59 -10.39
CA PRO A 79 -3.20 15.19 -10.84
C PRO A 79 -1.87 14.80 -11.49
N GLU A 80 -1.18 15.75 -12.12
CA GLU A 80 0.13 15.45 -12.74
C GLU A 80 1.17 15.06 -11.70
N ASN A 81 0.98 15.40 -10.42
CA ASN A 81 1.87 14.99 -9.35
C ASN A 81 1.49 13.64 -8.74
N HIS A 82 0.36 13.10 -9.12
CA HIS A 82 -0.11 11.83 -8.57
C HIS A 82 0.67 10.68 -9.18
N ILE A 83 1.09 9.73 -8.34
CA ILE A 83 1.75 8.51 -8.80
C ILE A 83 0.66 7.55 -9.24
N LYS A 84 0.43 7.48 -10.54
CA LYS A 84 -0.77 6.85 -11.10
C LYS A 84 -0.82 5.35 -10.94
N THR A 85 0.33 4.68 -10.88
CA THR A 85 0.35 3.24 -10.62
C THR A 85 -0.18 2.90 -9.24
N ALA A 86 -0.14 3.86 -8.31
CA ALA A 86 -0.63 3.65 -6.95
C ALA A 86 -2.14 3.86 -6.81
N TYR A 87 -2.82 4.36 -7.85
CA TYR A 87 -4.28 4.44 -7.83
C TYR A 87 -4.86 3.03 -7.70
N VAL A 88 -5.89 2.87 -6.89
CA VAL A 88 -6.63 1.61 -6.89
C VAL A 88 -7.23 1.39 -8.29
N THR A 89 -7.27 0.13 -8.71
CA THR A 89 -7.72 -0.21 -10.06
C THR A 89 -9.22 -0.04 -10.23
N LYS A 90 -9.95 0.06 -9.12
CA LYS A 90 -11.36 0.49 -9.14
C LYS A 90 -11.69 1.05 -7.76
N ALA A 91 -12.75 1.85 -7.70
CA ALA A 91 -13.18 2.45 -6.44
C ALA A 91 -13.45 1.35 -5.41
N VAL A 92 -13.09 1.62 -4.16
CA VAL A 92 -13.22 0.65 -3.08
C VAL A 92 -14.59 0.86 -2.43
N ALA A 93 -15.51 -0.07 -2.70
CA ALA A 93 -16.85 0.01 -2.14
C ALA A 93 -16.81 -0.25 -0.62
N ASN A 94 -17.82 0.25 0.06
CA ASN A 94 -17.93 0.10 1.50
C ASN A 94 -17.81 -1.39 1.89
N GLY A 95 -16.92 -1.69 2.83
CA GLY A 95 -16.69 -3.06 3.28
C GLY A 95 -15.82 -3.90 2.35
N LYS A 96 -15.24 -3.31 1.32
CA LYS A 96 -14.43 -4.02 0.32
C LYS A 96 -12.97 -3.59 0.41
N THR A 97 -12.14 -4.30 -0.34
CA THR A 97 -10.70 -4.03 -0.45
C THR A 97 -10.32 -4.13 -1.92
N GLU A 98 -9.57 -3.14 -2.40
CA GLU A 98 -9.07 -3.15 -3.78
C GLU A 98 -7.58 -2.87 -3.77
N LYS A 99 -6.92 -3.17 -4.87
CA LYS A 99 -5.47 -3.05 -4.99
C LYS A 99 -5.08 -2.08 -6.09
N SER A 100 -3.91 -1.50 -5.95
CA SER A 100 -3.28 -0.73 -7.01
C SER A 100 -2.50 -1.66 -7.93
N ASN A 101 -1.94 -1.09 -8.99
CA ASN A 101 -0.89 -1.75 -9.76
C ASN A 101 0.42 -1.69 -8.98
N ALA A 102 1.43 -2.43 -9.45
CA ALA A 102 2.75 -2.40 -8.83
C ALA A 102 3.36 -1.01 -8.98
N THR A 103 3.91 -0.49 -7.91
CA THR A 103 4.48 0.85 -7.83
C THR A 103 5.89 0.76 -7.28
N VAL A 104 6.85 1.31 -7.99
CA VAL A 104 8.24 1.36 -7.53
C VAL A 104 8.38 2.55 -6.57
N LEU A 105 8.79 2.27 -5.34
CA LEU A 105 9.08 3.30 -4.34
C LEU A 105 10.58 3.43 -4.18
N GLU A 106 11.09 4.59 -4.54
CA GLU A 106 12.50 4.93 -4.37
C GLU A 106 12.68 5.62 -3.03
N LYS A 107 13.93 5.67 -2.59
CA LYS A 107 14.30 6.37 -1.38
C LYS A 107 13.71 7.79 -1.37
N GLY A 108 13.10 8.17 -0.27
CA GLY A 108 12.50 9.48 -0.13
C GLY A 108 11.23 9.42 0.68
N GLU A 109 10.49 10.51 0.67
CA GLU A 109 9.24 10.59 1.43
C GLU A 109 8.07 10.82 0.50
N TYR A 110 6.93 10.26 0.86
CA TYR A 110 5.69 10.34 0.11
C TYR A 110 4.57 10.68 1.09
N VAL A 111 3.51 11.26 0.55
CA VAL A 111 2.28 11.49 1.32
C VAL A 111 1.14 10.81 0.59
N TYR A 112 0.12 10.40 1.34
CA TYR A 112 -1.06 9.79 0.74
C TYR A 112 -2.33 10.31 1.39
N PHE A 113 -3.39 10.26 0.61
CA PHE A 113 -4.71 10.71 1.05
C PHE A 113 -5.78 10.05 0.19
N CYS A 114 -7.03 10.24 0.56
CA CYS A 114 -8.17 9.77 -0.23
C CYS A 114 -8.98 10.98 -0.73
N PRO A 115 -9.18 11.11 -2.03
CA PRO A 115 -9.94 12.25 -2.55
C PRO A 115 -11.45 12.15 -2.29
N LEU A 116 -11.94 10.94 -1.99
CA LEU A 116 -13.37 10.70 -1.78
C LEU A 116 -13.76 10.63 -0.32
N ASN A 117 -12.78 10.44 0.56
CA ASN A 117 -12.97 10.39 2.01
C ASN A 117 -12.06 11.47 2.56
N PRO A 118 -12.59 12.61 3.02
CA PRO A 118 -11.73 13.74 3.41
C PRO A 118 -10.81 13.36 4.56
N THR A 119 -9.63 12.85 4.21
CA THR A 119 -8.59 12.51 5.16
C THR A 119 -7.55 13.63 5.18
N ALA A 120 -6.71 13.61 6.20
CA ALA A 120 -5.53 14.46 6.20
C ALA A 120 -4.67 14.16 4.97
N THR A 121 -3.96 15.17 4.48
CA THR A 121 -3.11 15.03 3.29
C THR A 121 -1.64 14.91 3.65
N ASP A 122 -1.33 14.63 4.91
CA ASP A 122 0.03 14.54 5.41
C ASP A 122 0.36 13.18 6.01
N ASN A 123 -0.40 12.15 5.68
CA ASN A 123 -0.02 10.78 6.04
C ASN A 123 1.22 10.43 5.22
N THR A 124 2.25 9.87 5.85
CA THR A 124 3.55 9.73 5.20
C THR A 124 3.98 8.29 5.03
N ILE A 125 4.73 8.06 3.96
CA ILE A 125 5.53 6.85 3.80
C ILE A 125 6.96 7.32 3.63
N THR A 126 7.84 6.87 4.53
CA THR A 126 9.27 7.14 4.42
C THR A 126 9.94 5.89 3.86
N VAL A 127 10.65 6.05 2.74
CA VAL A 127 11.34 4.95 2.08
C VAL A 127 12.84 5.14 2.31
N LYS A 128 13.45 4.21 3.07
CA LYS A 128 14.88 4.33 3.39
C LYS A 128 15.56 2.99 3.64
#